data_215d55b2310406d2651c934fdee88bce
#
_entry.id   215d55b2310406d2651c934fdee88bce
#
_cell.length_a   1.000
_cell.length_b   1.000
_cell.length_c   1.000
_cell.angle_alpha   90.00
_cell.angle_beta   90.00
_cell.angle_gamma   90.00
#
_symmetry.space_group_name_H-M   'P 1'
#
loop_
_entity.id
_entity.type
_entity.pdbx_description
1 polymer ?
#
loop_
_entity_poly.entity_id
_entity_poly.type
_entity_poly.pdbx_seq_one_letter_code
_entity_poly.pdbx_strand_id
1 'polypeptide(L)'
;MMQWVLAATLTICGASVFVACSNDDNPVAPQDKPLPKVSKIYSSSVVKAERNVDGQWTTLYEQVNERALLYDFQWTGDRLESIQTTERSMVLTYDDNQHIINAWLNGTRLNYAYEYDAQSRLARMVETMPFDDTIDHIYYTTYSYNGDKLVKTEKTNEFSKEKEPNPTSSAKEVTSFEWQGDNVVSKTIEKDLYNGSHTTVNYSYEYTTLLNPFYNDILLLTGVYSVGGFNDGFVISKNLVKTMTIGSSVYYYEYTTVGDRVVSIITDNTAETPVMRATTHSVYDLEYAK
;
A
#
# COMPACT_ATOMS: atom_id res chain seq x y z
N MET A 1 -34.83 -57.54 -43.54
CA MET A 1 -35.38 -56.95 -44.78
C MET A 1 -35.11 -55.47 -44.73
N MET A 2 -34.17 -55.03 -45.56
CA MET A 2 -34.23 -53.78 -46.31
C MET A 2 -34.34 -52.45 -45.48
N GLN A 3 -33.63 -51.40 -45.74
CA GLN A 3 -32.71 -51.03 -46.83
C GLN A 3 -32.00 -49.72 -46.42
N TRP A 4 -30.80 -49.55 -46.90
CA TRP A 4 -29.93 -48.42 -46.84
C TRP A 4 -30.48 -47.17 -47.55
N VAL A 5 -30.29 -45.97 -46.99
CA VAL A 5 -30.06 -44.75 -47.81
C VAL A 5 -28.97 -43.91 -47.14
N LEU A 6 -27.85 -43.78 -47.84
CA LEU A 6 -26.83 -42.75 -47.65
C LEU A 6 -27.38 -41.39 -48.11
N ALA A 7 -27.19 -40.38 -47.35
CA ALA A 7 -27.24 -39.00 -47.84
C ALA A 7 -25.99 -38.25 -47.35
N ALA A 8 -25.07 -38.04 -48.25
CA ALA A 8 -23.93 -37.17 -48.08
C ALA A 8 -24.43 -35.70 -48.15
N THR A 9 -24.14 -34.93 -47.13
CA THR A 9 -24.36 -33.47 -47.18
C THR A 9 -23.03 -32.74 -47.05
N LEU A 10 -22.74 -31.97 -48.06
CA LEU A 10 -21.61 -31.11 -48.28
C LEU A 10 -21.46 -30.09 -47.14
N THR A 11 -20.35 -30.08 -46.47
CA THR A 11 -20.02 -29.04 -45.48
C THR A 11 -19.36 -27.89 -46.24
N ILE A 12 -20.07 -26.79 -46.38
CA ILE A 12 -19.51 -25.51 -46.83
C ILE A 12 -18.85 -24.85 -45.66
N CYS A 13 -17.52 -24.78 -45.64
CA CYS A 13 -16.74 -23.96 -44.75
C CYS A 13 -16.97 -22.48 -45.09
N GLY A 14 -17.88 -21.85 -44.38
CA GLY A 14 -17.99 -20.41 -44.28
C GLY A 14 -17.04 -19.92 -43.20
N ALA A 15 -15.87 -19.45 -43.57
CA ALA A 15 -15.01 -18.69 -42.68
C ALA A 15 -15.64 -17.34 -42.39
N SER A 16 -16.41 -17.27 -41.31
CA SER A 16 -16.87 -15.99 -40.76
C SER A 16 -15.69 -15.39 -40.02
N VAL A 17 -14.99 -14.44 -40.63
CA VAL A 17 -14.08 -13.55 -39.96
C VAL A 17 -14.93 -12.65 -39.06
N PHE A 18 -15.04 -13.01 -37.80
CA PHE A 18 -15.46 -12.05 -36.78
C PHE A 18 -14.33 -11.07 -36.56
N VAL A 19 -14.39 -9.93 -37.24
CA VAL A 19 -13.69 -8.73 -36.80
C VAL A 19 -14.39 -8.31 -35.50
N ALA A 20 -13.84 -8.73 -34.38
CA ALA A 20 -14.17 -8.13 -33.10
C ALA A 20 -13.58 -6.72 -33.16
N CYS A 21 -14.42 -5.73 -33.45
CA CYS A 21 -14.12 -4.35 -33.10
C CYS A 21 -14.13 -4.30 -31.57
N SER A 22 -12.97 -4.49 -30.94
CA SER A 22 -12.76 -4.05 -29.59
C SER A 22 -12.70 -2.52 -29.63
N ASN A 23 -13.80 -1.88 -29.27
CA ASN A 23 -13.80 -0.49 -28.86
C ASN A 23 -13.09 -0.39 -27.50
N ASP A 24 -11.80 -0.69 -27.47
CA ASP A 24 -10.88 -0.28 -26.41
C ASP A 24 -10.30 1.10 -26.78
N ASP A 25 -11.17 2.11 -26.81
CA ASP A 25 -10.79 3.52 -26.78
C ASP A 25 -10.40 3.95 -25.36
N ASN A 26 -9.72 3.08 -24.61
CA ASN A 26 -8.91 3.51 -23.48
C ASN A 26 -7.55 3.94 -24.05
N PRO A 27 -7.18 5.23 -23.96
CA PRO A 27 -5.83 5.63 -24.28
C PRO A 27 -4.90 4.87 -23.32
N VAL A 28 -4.20 3.87 -23.86
CA VAL A 28 -3.07 3.25 -23.18
C VAL A 28 -2.10 4.38 -22.89
N ALA A 29 -2.02 4.79 -21.64
CA ALA A 29 -1.01 5.76 -21.24
C ALA A 29 0.35 5.19 -21.68
N PRO A 30 1.21 5.98 -22.31
CA PRO A 30 2.52 5.51 -22.75
C PRO A 30 3.26 4.91 -21.56
N GLN A 31 3.59 3.61 -21.63
CA GLN A 31 4.20 2.85 -20.54
C GLN A 31 5.63 3.30 -20.19
N ASP A 32 6.19 4.27 -20.92
CA ASP A 32 7.59 4.67 -20.82
C ASP A 32 7.83 6.02 -20.13
N LYS A 33 6.78 6.69 -19.65
CA LYS A 33 6.99 7.95 -18.94
C LYS A 33 7.22 7.67 -17.46
N PRO A 34 8.41 8.03 -16.90
CA PRO A 34 8.66 7.84 -15.47
C PRO A 34 7.58 8.54 -14.66
N LEU A 35 7.12 7.89 -13.57
CA LEU A 35 6.17 8.49 -12.65
C LEU A 35 6.73 9.81 -12.13
N PRO A 36 5.89 10.84 -12.00
CA PRO A 36 6.34 12.13 -11.50
C PRO A 36 6.79 11.99 -10.04
N LYS A 37 7.94 12.56 -9.71
CA LYS A 37 8.52 12.52 -8.37
C LYS A 37 7.76 13.43 -7.43
N VAL A 38 7.18 12.87 -6.39
CA VAL A 38 6.61 13.65 -5.28
C VAL A 38 7.74 14.37 -4.56
N SER A 39 7.64 15.67 -4.35
CA SER A 39 8.60 16.48 -3.60
C SER A 39 8.13 16.82 -2.20
N LYS A 40 6.83 17.02 -2.01
CA LYS A 40 6.25 17.30 -0.69
C LYS A 40 4.88 16.66 -0.54
N ILE A 41 4.59 16.29 0.69
CA ILE A 41 3.26 15.86 1.12
C ILE A 41 2.85 16.71 2.31
N TYR A 42 1.68 17.32 2.22
CA TYR A 42 1.03 18.01 3.33
C TYR A 42 -0.18 17.21 3.78
N SER A 43 -0.53 17.33 5.05
CA SER A 43 -1.77 16.71 5.56
C SER A 43 -2.60 17.72 6.33
N SER A 44 -3.92 17.54 6.25
CA SER A 44 -4.91 18.14 7.13
C SER A 44 -5.97 17.12 7.47
N SER A 45 -6.64 17.26 8.61
CA SER A 45 -7.71 16.33 8.97
C SER A 45 -8.76 16.94 9.89
N VAL A 46 -9.97 16.38 9.80
CA VAL A 46 -11.06 16.61 10.76
C VAL A 46 -11.41 15.28 11.39
N VAL A 47 -11.32 15.19 12.69
CA VAL A 47 -11.70 14.02 13.48
C VAL A 47 -12.92 14.39 14.33
N LYS A 48 -14.00 13.62 14.21
CA LYS A 48 -15.25 13.84 14.94
C LYS A 48 -15.67 12.57 15.66
N ALA A 49 -16.01 12.69 16.93
CA ALA A 49 -16.63 11.63 17.69
C ALA A 49 -18.04 12.05 18.13
N GLU A 50 -18.99 11.16 17.97
CA GLU A 50 -20.41 11.40 18.26
C GLU A 50 -20.98 10.25 19.07
N ARG A 51 -21.96 10.57 19.92
CA ARG A 51 -22.71 9.60 20.71
C ARG A 51 -24.16 9.58 20.25
N ASN A 52 -24.73 8.39 20.12
CA ASN A 52 -26.16 8.21 19.87
C ASN A 52 -26.91 8.31 21.21
N VAL A 53 -27.84 9.28 21.30
CA VAL A 53 -28.77 9.45 22.42
C VAL A 53 -30.17 9.46 21.82
N ASP A 54 -30.96 8.45 22.15
CA ASP A 54 -32.35 8.29 21.70
C ASP A 54 -32.53 8.40 20.17
N GLY A 55 -31.59 7.81 19.41
CA GLY A 55 -31.61 7.80 17.96
C GLY A 55 -31.02 9.05 17.29
N GLN A 56 -30.53 10.02 18.08
CA GLN A 56 -29.87 11.23 17.56
C GLN A 56 -28.39 11.22 17.88
N TRP A 57 -27.57 11.56 16.86
CA TRP A 57 -26.14 11.68 17.02
C TRP A 57 -25.79 13.07 17.58
N THR A 58 -25.09 13.09 18.70
CA THR A 58 -24.62 14.30 19.37
C THR A 58 -23.10 14.33 19.36
N THR A 59 -22.50 15.40 18.86
CA THR A 59 -21.06 15.59 18.84
C THR A 59 -20.50 15.68 20.26
N LEU A 60 -19.58 14.78 20.60
CA LEU A 60 -18.81 14.79 21.84
C LEU A 60 -17.50 15.54 21.68
N TYR A 61 -16.89 15.44 20.49
CA TYR A 61 -15.58 15.94 20.23
C TYR A 61 -15.41 16.21 18.73
N GLU A 62 -14.79 17.31 18.40
CA GLU A 62 -14.36 17.63 17.03
C GLU A 62 -12.98 18.29 17.10
N GLN A 63 -12.03 17.79 16.32
CA GLN A 63 -10.70 18.35 16.19
C GLN A 63 -10.42 18.60 14.73
N VAL A 64 -10.00 19.81 14.43
CA VAL A 64 -9.49 20.22 13.12
C VAL A 64 -7.98 20.34 13.21
N ASN A 65 -7.27 19.56 12.41
CA ASN A 65 -5.84 19.70 12.21
C ASN A 65 -5.63 20.43 10.89
N GLU A 66 -5.09 21.64 10.98
CA GLU A 66 -4.82 22.46 9.80
C GLU A 66 -3.73 21.83 8.92
N ARG A 67 -3.68 22.29 7.67
CA ARG A 67 -2.69 21.84 6.68
C ARG A 67 -1.26 22.06 7.20
N ALA A 68 -0.50 20.97 7.32
CA ALA A 68 0.87 20.99 7.77
C ALA A 68 1.75 20.13 6.86
N LEU A 69 3.04 20.47 6.75
CA LEU A 69 4.02 19.65 6.04
C LEU A 69 4.18 18.33 6.78
N LEU A 70 3.93 17.20 6.07
CA LEU A 70 4.13 15.85 6.59
C LEU A 70 5.49 15.33 6.17
N TYR A 71 5.83 15.42 4.86
CA TYR A 71 7.11 14.97 4.31
C TYR A 71 7.64 15.95 3.26
N ASP A 72 8.95 16.16 3.28
CA ASP A 72 9.73 16.88 2.27
C ASP A 72 10.81 15.94 1.72
N PHE A 73 10.69 15.58 0.44
CA PHE A 73 11.55 14.62 -0.24
C PHE A 73 12.69 15.37 -0.93
N GLN A 74 13.91 15.14 -0.50
CA GLN A 74 15.10 15.81 -1.02
C GLN A 74 15.72 15.01 -2.16
N TRP A 75 15.54 15.49 -3.37
CA TRP A 75 16.02 14.86 -4.60
C TRP A 75 17.31 15.49 -5.12
N THR A 76 18.26 14.67 -5.56
CA THR A 76 19.42 15.07 -6.37
C THR A 76 19.34 14.35 -7.71
N GLY A 77 18.93 15.09 -8.76
CA GLY A 77 18.59 14.47 -10.05
C GLY A 77 17.46 13.46 -9.86
N ASP A 78 17.74 12.19 -10.19
CA ASP A 78 16.75 11.09 -10.07
C ASP A 78 16.83 10.34 -8.74
N ARG A 79 17.77 10.69 -7.87
CA ARG A 79 18.02 10.01 -6.60
C ARG A 79 17.40 10.76 -5.44
N LEU A 80 16.59 10.07 -4.63
CA LEU A 80 16.09 10.58 -3.35
C LEU A 80 17.18 10.46 -2.28
N GLU A 81 17.64 11.57 -1.74
CA GLU A 81 18.72 11.58 -0.73
C GLU A 81 18.18 11.42 0.69
N SER A 82 17.06 12.06 0.97
CA SER A 82 16.44 11.99 2.28
C SER A 82 14.95 12.34 2.24
N ILE A 83 14.25 11.93 3.30
CA ILE A 83 12.86 12.35 3.59
C ILE A 83 12.90 13.12 4.90
N GLN A 84 12.43 14.36 4.88
CA GLN A 84 12.39 15.23 6.05
C GLN A 84 10.96 15.36 6.57
N THR A 85 10.82 15.32 7.88
CA THR A 85 9.61 15.75 8.60
C THR A 85 9.93 17.07 9.32
N THR A 86 8.96 17.63 10.05
CA THR A 86 9.21 18.82 10.88
C THR A 86 10.25 18.61 11.98
N GLU A 87 10.47 17.37 12.40
CA GLU A 87 11.32 17.07 13.55
C GLU A 87 12.60 16.30 13.19
N ARG A 88 12.59 15.48 12.15
CA ARG A 88 13.62 14.50 11.85
C ARG A 88 13.85 14.30 10.37
N SER A 89 14.99 13.70 10.04
CA SER A 89 15.36 13.36 8.66
C SER A 89 15.69 11.87 8.57
N MET A 90 15.05 11.18 7.63
CA MET A 90 15.43 9.84 7.19
C MET A 90 16.46 9.98 6.08
N VAL A 91 17.65 9.43 6.25
CA VAL A 91 18.76 9.50 5.28
C VAL A 91 18.88 8.16 4.57
N LEU A 92 19.16 8.18 3.27
CA LEU A 92 19.23 7.00 2.41
C LEU A 92 20.66 6.76 1.93
N THR A 93 21.05 5.48 1.78
CA THR A 93 22.25 5.07 1.08
C THR A 93 21.93 4.05 -0.01
N TYR A 94 22.80 4.00 -1.00
CA TYR A 94 22.61 3.26 -2.23
C TYR A 94 23.80 2.36 -2.54
N ASP A 95 23.55 1.25 -3.22
CA ASP A 95 24.59 0.44 -3.85
C ASP A 95 25.00 1.03 -5.22
N ASP A 96 25.95 0.36 -5.88
CA ASP A 96 26.44 0.77 -7.21
C ASP A 96 25.34 0.64 -8.30
N ASN A 97 24.31 -0.17 -8.06
CA ASN A 97 23.17 -0.35 -8.97
C ASN A 97 22.04 0.64 -8.72
N GLN A 98 22.23 1.60 -7.82
CA GLN A 98 21.25 2.60 -7.38
C GLN A 98 20.05 2.02 -6.59
N HIS A 99 20.19 0.84 -6.00
CA HIS A 99 19.22 0.33 -5.05
C HIS A 99 19.45 0.96 -3.67
N ILE A 100 18.36 1.31 -2.97
CA ILE A 100 18.45 1.75 -1.57
C ILE A 100 18.85 0.56 -0.72
N ILE A 101 20.05 0.60 -0.14
CA ILE A 101 20.53 -0.48 0.76
C ILE A 101 20.30 -0.17 2.22
N ASN A 102 20.07 1.12 2.55
CA ASN A 102 19.84 1.52 3.91
C ASN A 102 19.00 2.80 3.99
N ALA A 103 18.13 2.87 5.00
CA ALA A 103 17.43 4.08 5.40
C ALA A 103 17.49 4.20 6.92
N TRP A 104 18.03 5.30 7.47
CA TRP A 104 18.11 5.48 8.91
C TRP A 104 17.60 6.85 9.35
N LEU A 105 16.97 6.87 10.51
CA LEU A 105 16.48 8.09 11.12
C LEU A 105 17.63 8.81 11.82
N ASN A 106 18.01 9.99 11.30
CA ASN A 106 19.12 10.76 11.81
C ASN A 106 18.97 11.06 13.30
N GLY A 107 20.07 10.86 14.06
CA GLY A 107 20.08 11.05 15.51
C GLY A 107 19.46 9.91 16.32
N THR A 108 19.12 8.79 15.70
CA THR A 108 18.59 7.59 16.39
C THR A 108 19.27 6.31 15.92
N ARG A 109 18.92 5.17 16.53
CA ARG A 109 19.33 3.84 16.08
C ARG A 109 18.28 3.18 15.16
N LEU A 110 17.18 3.85 14.85
CA LEU A 110 16.18 3.32 13.92
C LEU A 110 16.79 3.23 12.52
N ASN A 111 16.81 2.03 11.99
CA ASN A 111 17.44 1.70 10.72
C ASN A 111 16.69 0.62 9.97
N TYR A 112 16.65 0.76 8.65
CA TYR A 112 16.12 -0.23 7.71
C TYR A 112 17.25 -0.62 6.75
N ALA A 113 17.62 -1.90 6.71
CA ALA A 113 18.58 -2.44 5.77
C ALA A 113 17.85 -3.32 4.74
N TYR A 114 18.21 -3.19 3.46
CA TYR A 114 17.55 -3.84 2.34
C TYR A 114 18.49 -4.76 1.58
N GLU A 115 18.00 -5.92 1.21
CA GLU A 115 18.67 -6.91 0.38
C GLU A 115 17.81 -7.21 -0.84
N TYR A 116 18.46 -7.35 -2.01
CA TYR A 116 17.79 -7.57 -3.29
C TYR A 116 18.14 -8.93 -3.87
N ASP A 117 17.19 -9.51 -4.64
CA ASP A 117 17.45 -10.73 -5.39
C ASP A 117 18.20 -10.45 -6.71
N ALA A 118 18.50 -11.53 -7.45
CA ALA A 118 19.21 -11.42 -8.72
C ALA A 118 18.43 -10.69 -9.82
N GLN A 119 17.13 -10.45 -9.63
CA GLN A 119 16.25 -9.68 -10.50
C GLN A 119 16.06 -8.23 -10.02
N SER A 120 16.88 -7.76 -9.06
CA SER A 120 16.80 -6.41 -8.47
C SER A 120 15.48 -6.13 -7.74
N ARG A 121 14.78 -7.18 -7.25
CA ARG A 121 13.56 -7.04 -6.44
C ARG A 121 13.93 -7.14 -4.97
N LEU A 122 13.21 -6.43 -4.10
CA LEU A 122 13.41 -6.49 -2.65
C LEU A 122 13.19 -7.93 -2.15
N ALA A 123 14.24 -8.56 -1.64
CA ALA A 123 14.20 -9.94 -1.14
C ALA A 123 14.03 -9.98 0.38
N ARG A 124 14.67 -9.05 1.09
CA ARG A 124 14.65 -9.00 2.55
C ARG A 124 14.83 -7.58 3.05
N MET A 125 14.19 -7.28 4.18
CA MET A 125 14.41 -6.08 4.97
C MET A 125 14.72 -6.46 6.41
N VAL A 126 15.64 -5.74 7.02
CA VAL A 126 15.92 -5.78 8.46
C VAL A 126 15.61 -4.42 9.04
N GLU A 127 14.63 -4.37 9.93
CA GLU A 127 14.27 -3.16 10.68
C GLU A 127 14.85 -3.26 12.08
N THR A 128 15.70 -2.31 12.45
CA THR A 128 16.22 -2.15 13.82
C THR A 128 15.48 -1.00 14.48
N MET A 129 14.70 -1.29 15.49
CA MET A 129 13.90 -0.31 16.23
C MET A 129 14.43 -0.19 17.65
N PRO A 130 14.90 0.99 18.08
CA PRO A 130 15.35 1.18 19.46
C PRO A 130 14.17 1.03 20.41
N PHE A 131 14.32 0.17 21.42
CA PHE A 131 13.32 -0.02 22.46
C PHE A 131 13.65 0.83 23.70
N ASP A 132 14.94 0.85 24.09
CA ASP A 132 15.50 1.74 25.12
C ASP A 132 16.95 2.11 24.74
N ASP A 133 17.69 2.75 25.62
CA ASP A 133 19.08 3.21 25.33
C ASP A 133 20.06 2.08 25.01
N THR A 134 19.74 0.84 25.37
CA THR A 134 20.65 -0.32 25.29
C THR A 134 20.11 -1.49 24.46
N ILE A 135 18.79 -1.55 24.22
CA ILE A 135 18.11 -2.67 23.60
C ILE A 135 17.46 -2.23 22.30
N ASP A 136 17.63 -3.02 21.25
CA ASP A 136 16.94 -2.89 19.98
C ASP A 136 16.02 -4.09 19.76
N HIS A 137 14.85 -3.83 19.16
CA HIS A 137 14.02 -4.86 18.56
C HIS A 137 14.39 -4.99 17.09
N ILE A 138 14.64 -6.20 16.64
CA ILE A 138 15.02 -6.47 15.26
C ILE A 138 13.87 -7.24 14.60
N TYR A 139 13.38 -6.70 13.49
CA TYR A 139 12.37 -7.34 12.67
C TYR A 139 12.99 -7.73 11.33
N TYR A 140 12.65 -8.93 10.88
CA TYR A 140 13.06 -9.47 9.58
C TYR A 140 11.82 -9.63 8.73
N THR A 141 11.82 -9.04 7.55
CA THR A 141 10.75 -9.23 6.56
C THR A 141 11.36 -9.82 5.29
N THR A 142 10.82 -10.93 4.83
CA THR A 142 11.16 -11.55 3.55
C THR A 142 10.04 -11.33 2.54
N TYR A 143 10.40 -11.22 1.27
CA TYR A 143 9.50 -10.93 0.16
C TYR A 143 9.56 -12.05 -0.86
N SER A 144 8.40 -12.61 -1.25
CA SER A 144 8.29 -13.72 -2.20
C SER A 144 7.47 -13.28 -3.41
N TYR A 145 7.95 -13.64 -4.61
CA TYR A 145 7.38 -13.20 -5.87
C TYR A 145 6.94 -14.38 -6.74
N ASN A 146 5.90 -14.14 -7.57
CA ASN A 146 5.53 -14.96 -8.71
C ASN A 146 5.67 -14.11 -9.97
N GLY A 147 6.71 -14.35 -10.77
CA GLY A 147 7.16 -13.39 -11.77
C GLY A 147 7.54 -12.07 -11.09
N ASP A 148 7.01 -10.96 -11.58
CA ASP A 148 7.28 -9.63 -11.03
C ASP A 148 6.29 -9.22 -9.90
N LYS A 149 5.31 -10.06 -9.59
CA LYS A 149 4.28 -9.78 -8.59
C LYS A 149 4.69 -10.26 -7.22
N LEU A 150 4.70 -9.35 -6.24
CA LEU A 150 4.83 -9.71 -4.82
C LEU A 150 3.59 -10.50 -4.40
N VAL A 151 3.78 -11.75 -3.97
CA VAL A 151 2.66 -12.62 -3.56
C VAL A 151 2.63 -12.89 -2.07
N LYS A 152 3.75 -12.70 -1.37
CA LYS A 152 3.83 -12.94 0.06
C LYS A 152 4.93 -12.11 0.71
N THR A 153 4.65 -11.63 1.94
CA THR A 153 5.69 -11.20 2.88
C THR A 153 5.59 -12.02 4.15
N GLU A 154 6.73 -12.24 4.81
CA GLU A 154 6.79 -12.90 6.10
C GLU A 154 7.66 -12.07 7.03
N LYS A 155 7.07 -11.56 8.12
CA LYS A 155 7.75 -10.76 9.14
C LYS A 155 7.89 -11.59 10.41
N THR A 156 9.12 -11.66 10.92
CA THR A 156 9.48 -12.26 12.21
C THR A 156 10.25 -11.24 13.02
N ASN A 157 10.38 -11.46 14.33
CA ASN A 157 11.15 -10.57 15.19
C ASN A 157 12.07 -11.36 16.13
N GLU A 158 13.16 -10.72 16.49
CA GLU A 158 14.04 -11.16 17.58
C GLU A 158 13.97 -10.11 18.68
N PHE A 159 13.54 -10.55 19.86
CA PHE A 159 13.67 -9.75 21.07
C PHE A 159 15.03 -10.04 21.72
N SER A 160 15.64 -9.00 22.29
CA SER A 160 16.79 -9.22 23.15
C SER A 160 16.38 -10.14 24.30
N LYS A 161 17.23 -11.12 24.64
CA LYS A 161 16.93 -12.20 25.59
C LYS A 161 16.60 -11.73 27.03
N GLU A 162 16.69 -10.44 27.31
CA GLU A 162 16.53 -9.88 28.65
C GLU A 162 15.10 -9.39 28.97
N LYS A 163 14.20 -9.34 27.97
CA LYS A 163 12.80 -8.95 28.22
C LYS A 163 11.85 -9.94 27.55
N GLU A 164 10.86 -10.40 28.33
CA GLU A 164 9.77 -11.18 27.78
C GLU A 164 8.97 -10.31 26.80
N PRO A 165 8.67 -10.84 25.59
CA PRO A 165 7.84 -10.14 24.62
C PRO A 165 6.43 -9.90 25.18
N ASN A 166 5.81 -8.77 24.79
CA ASN A 166 4.40 -8.56 25.11
C ASN A 166 3.57 -9.73 24.51
N PRO A 167 2.81 -10.48 25.34
CA PRO A 167 2.06 -11.65 24.87
C PRO A 167 1.09 -11.35 23.72
N THR A 168 0.65 -10.12 23.55
CA THR A 168 -0.24 -9.69 22.46
C THR A 168 0.50 -9.18 21.21
N SER A 169 1.84 -9.12 21.25
CA SER A 169 2.64 -8.80 20.07
C SER A 169 2.74 -10.00 19.13
N SER A 170 2.94 -9.73 17.84
CA SER A 170 3.12 -10.79 16.83
C SER A 170 4.51 -11.40 16.96
N ALA A 171 4.56 -12.72 17.10
CA ALA A 171 5.79 -13.51 16.96
C ALA A 171 6.14 -13.70 15.48
N LYS A 172 5.09 -13.86 14.66
CA LYS A 172 5.19 -14.00 13.21
C LYS A 172 3.98 -13.33 12.55
N GLU A 173 4.21 -12.67 11.42
CA GLU A 173 3.15 -12.12 10.56
C GLU A 173 3.40 -12.59 9.12
N VAL A 174 2.37 -13.11 8.48
CA VAL A 174 2.38 -13.51 7.08
C VAL A 174 1.34 -12.69 6.36
N THR A 175 1.75 -11.96 5.32
CA THR A 175 0.84 -11.25 4.42
C THR A 175 0.86 -11.92 3.05
N SER A 176 -0.30 -12.28 2.53
CA SER A 176 -0.50 -12.86 1.20
C SER A 176 -1.30 -11.92 0.33
N PHE A 177 -0.96 -11.85 -0.97
CA PHE A 177 -1.59 -10.95 -1.95
C PHE A 177 -2.18 -11.75 -3.11
N GLU A 178 -3.42 -11.41 -3.51
CA GLU A 178 -4.06 -11.90 -4.72
C GLU A 178 -4.17 -10.78 -5.75
N TRP A 179 -3.90 -11.12 -7.02
CA TRP A 179 -3.76 -10.16 -8.10
C TRP A 179 -4.83 -10.37 -9.19
N GLN A 180 -5.35 -9.25 -9.70
CA GLN A 180 -6.09 -9.21 -10.96
C GLN A 180 -5.44 -8.17 -11.88
N GLY A 181 -4.87 -8.62 -13.01
CA GLY A 181 -4.05 -7.74 -13.83
C GLY A 181 -2.89 -7.16 -13.02
N ASP A 182 -2.71 -5.84 -13.03
CA ASP A 182 -1.63 -5.14 -12.36
C ASP A 182 -2.01 -4.59 -10.97
N ASN A 183 -3.15 -5.05 -10.42
CA ASN A 183 -3.64 -4.58 -9.12
C ASN A 183 -3.89 -5.74 -8.15
N VAL A 184 -3.61 -5.52 -6.88
CA VAL A 184 -3.93 -6.44 -5.79
C VAL A 184 -5.42 -6.33 -5.48
N VAL A 185 -6.18 -7.40 -5.62
CA VAL A 185 -7.63 -7.40 -5.32
C VAL A 185 -7.95 -7.85 -3.91
N SER A 186 -7.07 -8.64 -3.30
CA SER A 186 -7.19 -9.00 -1.89
C SER A 186 -5.83 -9.12 -1.20
N LYS A 187 -5.84 -8.90 0.11
CA LYS A 187 -4.71 -9.13 1.01
C LYS A 187 -5.21 -9.82 2.26
N THR A 188 -4.50 -10.86 2.67
CA THR A 188 -4.73 -11.55 3.94
C THR A 188 -3.52 -11.39 4.83
N ILE A 189 -3.72 -10.95 6.07
CA ILE A 189 -2.68 -10.88 7.10
C ILE A 189 -3.00 -11.92 8.17
N GLU A 190 -2.08 -12.85 8.38
CA GLU A 190 -2.13 -13.86 9.44
C GLU A 190 -1.04 -13.55 10.47
N LYS A 191 -1.42 -13.53 11.76
CA LYS A 191 -0.49 -13.23 12.87
C LYS A 191 -0.55 -14.33 13.90
N ASP A 192 0.62 -14.89 14.19
CA ASP A 192 0.83 -15.72 15.38
C ASP A 192 1.34 -14.82 16.50
N LEU A 193 0.65 -14.78 17.62
CA LEU A 193 1.01 -13.97 18.78
C LEU A 193 1.86 -14.76 19.78
N TYR A 194 2.63 -14.08 20.63
CA TYR A 194 3.47 -14.73 21.64
C TYR A 194 2.66 -15.52 22.71
N ASN A 195 1.38 -15.18 22.91
CA ASN A 195 0.49 -15.96 23.79
C ASN A 195 -0.06 -17.23 23.13
N GLY A 196 0.36 -17.56 21.92
CA GLY A 196 -0.10 -18.72 21.15
C GLY A 196 -1.42 -18.52 20.41
N SER A 197 -2.04 -17.37 20.50
CA SER A 197 -3.24 -17.08 19.70
C SER A 197 -2.90 -16.72 18.26
N HIS A 198 -3.85 -16.97 17.36
CA HIS A 198 -3.76 -16.68 15.93
C HIS A 198 -4.86 -15.69 15.55
N THR A 199 -4.53 -14.72 14.68
CA THR A 199 -5.49 -13.77 14.15
C THR A 199 -5.36 -13.67 12.63
N THR A 200 -6.49 -13.43 11.94
CA THR A 200 -6.53 -13.23 10.49
C THR A 200 -7.30 -11.96 10.17
N VAL A 201 -6.74 -11.13 9.31
CA VAL A 201 -7.39 -9.91 8.80
C VAL A 201 -7.38 -9.96 7.28
N ASN A 202 -8.56 -9.78 6.68
CA ASN A 202 -8.74 -9.79 5.23
C ASN A 202 -9.06 -8.38 4.76
N TYR A 203 -8.43 -8.01 3.64
CA TYR A 203 -8.64 -6.77 2.91
C TYR A 203 -9.12 -7.08 1.51
N SER A 204 -10.00 -6.25 0.98
CA SER A 204 -10.33 -6.24 -0.45
C SER A 204 -10.28 -4.83 -1.00
N TYR A 205 -9.96 -4.70 -2.29
CA TYR A 205 -9.69 -3.43 -2.94
C TYR A 205 -10.48 -3.29 -4.24
N GLU A 206 -11.01 -2.09 -4.48
CA GLU A 206 -11.48 -1.63 -5.77
C GLU A 206 -10.64 -0.46 -6.24
N TYR A 207 -10.46 -0.31 -7.55
CA TYR A 207 -9.52 0.64 -8.13
C TYR A 207 -10.19 1.67 -9.01
N THR A 208 -9.54 2.83 -9.12
CA THR A 208 -9.80 3.83 -10.16
C THR A 208 -9.00 3.49 -11.42
N THR A 209 -9.15 4.29 -12.47
CA THR A 209 -8.28 4.24 -13.66
C THR A 209 -7.02 5.11 -13.51
N LEU A 210 -6.89 5.88 -12.43
CA LEU A 210 -5.75 6.77 -12.20
C LEU A 210 -4.50 5.96 -11.85
N LEU A 211 -3.36 6.33 -12.42
CA LEU A 211 -2.08 5.74 -12.08
C LEU A 211 -1.66 6.13 -10.67
N ASN A 212 -1.11 5.18 -9.94
CA ASN A 212 -0.62 5.36 -8.60
C ASN A 212 0.77 6.03 -8.62
N PRO A 213 0.94 7.27 -8.11
CA PRO A 213 2.24 7.94 -8.08
C PRO A 213 3.24 7.29 -7.13
N PHE A 214 2.79 6.39 -6.25
CA PHE A 214 3.60 5.63 -5.29
C PHE A 214 3.81 4.18 -5.72
N TYR A 215 3.51 3.84 -6.98
CA TYR A 215 3.65 2.46 -7.46
C TYR A 215 5.09 1.96 -7.33
N ASN A 216 5.25 0.85 -6.61
CA ASN A 216 6.54 0.24 -6.27
C ASN A 216 7.49 1.15 -5.46
N ASP A 217 6.97 2.12 -4.71
CA ASP A 217 7.78 2.89 -3.77
C ASP A 217 8.20 2.00 -2.60
N ILE A 218 9.48 1.64 -2.58
CA ILE A 218 10.04 0.71 -1.58
C ILE A 218 9.98 1.29 -0.15
N LEU A 219 10.12 2.60 0.01
CA LEU A 219 10.12 3.23 1.32
C LEU A 219 8.72 3.29 1.93
N LEU A 220 7.71 3.51 1.08
CA LEU A 220 6.30 3.43 1.49
C LEU A 220 5.90 1.96 1.74
N LEU A 221 6.33 1.02 0.87
CA LEU A 221 6.08 -0.42 1.02
C LEU A 221 6.64 -0.95 2.35
N THR A 222 7.81 -0.47 2.75
CA THR A 222 8.50 -0.93 3.96
C THR A 222 8.16 -0.11 5.21
N GLY A 223 7.28 0.90 5.09
CA GLY A 223 6.77 1.67 6.21
C GLY A 223 7.74 2.74 6.73
N VAL A 224 8.77 3.11 5.94
CA VAL A 224 9.67 4.22 6.28
C VAL A 224 8.90 5.54 6.37
N TYR A 225 7.90 5.72 5.53
CA TYR A 225 6.90 6.78 5.63
C TYR A 225 5.50 6.24 5.32
N SER A 226 4.46 7.01 5.58
CA SER A 226 3.07 6.61 5.33
C SER A 226 2.23 7.77 4.82
N VAL A 227 1.28 7.47 3.94
CA VAL A 227 0.33 8.45 3.38
C VAL A 227 -1.07 7.87 3.48
N GLY A 228 -1.95 8.56 4.21
CA GLY A 228 -3.39 8.31 4.14
C GLY A 228 -3.89 6.91 4.47
N GLY A 229 -3.14 6.16 5.27
CA GLY A 229 -3.46 4.76 5.52
C GLY A 229 -3.13 3.86 4.32
N PHE A 230 -2.36 4.35 3.36
CA PHE A 230 -1.79 3.56 2.28
C PHE A 230 -0.94 2.45 2.89
N ASN A 231 -1.19 1.24 2.47
CA ASN A 231 -0.49 0.06 2.90
C ASN A 231 0.17 -0.62 1.69
N ASP A 232 0.84 -1.72 1.94
CA ASP A 232 1.52 -2.52 0.94
C ASP A 232 0.64 -2.87 -0.30
N GLY A 233 -0.63 -3.23 -0.13
CA GLY A 233 -1.56 -3.49 -1.24
C GLY A 233 -1.75 -2.28 -2.16
N PHE A 234 -1.74 -1.06 -1.61
CA PHE A 234 -1.77 0.18 -2.39
C PHE A 234 -0.51 0.40 -3.19
N VAL A 235 0.64 0.26 -2.52
CA VAL A 235 1.94 0.62 -3.08
C VAL A 235 2.33 -0.25 -4.25
N ILE A 236 2.02 -1.54 -4.16
CA ILE A 236 2.36 -2.51 -5.23
C ILE A 236 1.30 -2.58 -6.34
N SER A 237 0.19 -1.84 -6.24
CA SER A 237 -0.86 -1.78 -7.26
C SER A 237 -0.63 -0.60 -8.21
N LYS A 238 -0.78 -0.86 -9.52
CA LYS A 238 -0.54 0.13 -10.58
C LYS A 238 -1.53 1.30 -10.54
N ASN A 239 -2.77 1.02 -10.17
CA ASN A 239 -3.83 2.01 -10.08
C ASN A 239 -4.10 2.43 -8.64
N LEU A 240 -4.64 3.63 -8.47
CA LEU A 240 -5.08 4.14 -7.17
C LEU A 240 -6.34 3.45 -6.68
N VAL A 241 -6.35 3.06 -5.42
CA VAL A 241 -7.50 2.41 -4.77
C VAL A 241 -8.67 3.38 -4.67
N LYS A 242 -9.87 2.93 -5.03
CA LYS A 242 -11.13 3.63 -4.85
C LYS A 242 -11.77 3.32 -3.51
N THR A 243 -11.81 2.02 -3.18
CA THR A 243 -12.32 1.54 -1.89
C THR A 243 -11.41 0.47 -1.34
N MET A 244 -11.29 0.43 0.00
CA MET A 244 -10.66 -0.65 0.73
C MET A 244 -11.63 -1.14 1.78
N THR A 245 -11.86 -2.46 1.84
CA THR A 245 -12.71 -3.08 2.85
C THR A 245 -11.86 -3.92 3.80
N ILE A 246 -12.09 -3.76 5.11
CA ILE A 246 -11.45 -4.52 6.18
C ILE A 246 -12.56 -5.05 7.09
N GLY A 247 -12.85 -6.35 7.02
CA GLY A 247 -13.99 -6.91 7.74
C GLY A 247 -15.30 -6.24 7.30
N SER A 248 -15.97 -5.52 8.21
CA SER A 248 -17.19 -4.75 7.93
C SER A 248 -16.95 -3.27 7.64
N SER A 249 -15.71 -2.77 7.77
CA SER A 249 -15.38 -1.36 7.56
C SER A 249 -14.98 -1.10 6.13
N VAL A 250 -15.51 -0.02 5.54
CA VAL A 250 -15.17 0.42 4.19
C VAL A 250 -14.54 1.79 4.26
N TYR A 251 -13.39 1.93 3.62
CA TYR A 251 -12.63 3.17 3.49
C TYR A 251 -12.76 3.66 2.06
N TYR A 252 -13.10 4.92 1.89
CA TYR A 252 -13.28 5.57 0.59
C TYR A 252 -12.11 6.51 0.32
N TYR A 253 -11.68 6.55 -0.95
CA TYR A 253 -10.60 7.40 -1.41
C TYR A 253 -11.05 8.19 -2.61
N GLU A 254 -10.86 9.49 -2.54
CA GLU A 254 -11.12 10.43 -3.62
C GLU A 254 -9.82 11.12 -4.03
N TYR A 255 -9.72 11.51 -5.29
CA TYR A 255 -8.50 12.07 -5.86
C TYR A 255 -8.78 13.31 -6.67
N THR A 256 -8.02 14.37 -6.43
CA THR A 256 -8.00 15.55 -7.30
C THR A 256 -6.80 15.47 -8.21
N THR A 257 -6.99 15.78 -9.51
CA THR A 257 -5.92 15.74 -10.51
C THR A 257 -5.73 17.09 -11.18
N VAL A 258 -4.49 17.37 -11.61
CA VAL A 258 -4.14 18.45 -12.53
C VAL A 258 -3.41 17.83 -13.71
N GLY A 259 -4.08 17.80 -14.84
CA GLY A 259 -3.65 16.98 -15.98
C GLY A 259 -3.66 15.49 -15.61
N ASP A 260 -2.54 14.80 -15.78
CA ASP A 260 -2.33 13.39 -15.46
C ASP A 260 -1.78 13.15 -14.03
N ARG A 261 -1.59 14.22 -13.24
CA ARG A 261 -1.00 14.14 -11.90
C ARG A 261 -2.06 14.24 -10.81
N VAL A 262 -2.00 13.34 -9.85
CA VAL A 262 -2.79 13.41 -8.62
C VAL A 262 -2.18 14.46 -7.70
N VAL A 263 -2.93 15.51 -7.37
CA VAL A 263 -2.46 16.60 -6.52
C VAL A 263 -3.07 16.60 -5.12
N SER A 264 -4.13 15.82 -4.92
CA SER A 264 -4.72 15.63 -3.58
C SER A 264 -5.35 14.25 -3.46
N ILE A 265 -5.24 13.67 -2.28
CA ILE A 265 -5.83 12.41 -1.86
C ILE A 265 -6.71 12.69 -0.67
N ILE A 266 -7.98 12.33 -0.75
CA ILE A 266 -8.95 12.48 0.33
C ILE A 266 -9.32 11.09 0.82
N THR A 267 -9.27 10.91 2.14
CA THR A 267 -9.68 9.66 2.77
C THR A 267 -10.77 9.91 3.79
N ASP A 268 -11.86 9.16 3.68
CA ASP A 268 -12.94 9.15 4.64
C ASP A 268 -13.03 7.80 5.33
N ASN A 269 -13.04 7.84 6.64
CA ASN A 269 -13.19 6.68 7.49
C ASN A 269 -14.28 6.92 8.53
N THR A 270 -15.19 5.97 8.65
CA THR A 270 -16.23 5.98 9.69
C THR A 270 -16.22 4.66 10.42
N ALA A 271 -16.00 4.70 11.71
CA ALA A 271 -16.20 3.58 12.63
C ALA A 271 -17.46 3.85 13.44
N GLU A 272 -18.45 2.94 13.35
CA GLU A 272 -19.75 3.11 14.01
C GLU A 272 -20.14 1.88 14.83
N THR A 273 -20.67 2.15 16.01
CA THR A 273 -21.35 1.20 16.88
C THR A 273 -22.76 1.73 17.15
N PRO A 274 -23.69 0.95 17.74
CA PRO A 274 -25.03 1.47 18.07
C PRO A 274 -25.03 2.72 18.96
N VAL A 275 -23.96 2.96 19.71
CA VAL A 275 -23.87 4.05 20.72
C VAL A 275 -22.81 5.10 20.41
N MET A 276 -21.86 4.81 19.56
CA MET A 276 -20.74 5.70 19.23
C MET A 276 -20.41 5.66 17.74
N ARG A 277 -20.08 6.83 17.20
CA ARG A 277 -19.55 6.98 15.83
C ARG A 277 -18.30 7.86 15.86
N ALA A 278 -17.26 7.42 15.20
CA ALA A 278 -16.06 8.22 14.95
C ALA A 278 -15.87 8.36 13.45
N THR A 279 -15.71 9.59 12.97
CA THR A 279 -15.40 9.90 11.57
C THR A 279 -14.06 10.61 11.49
N THR A 280 -13.26 10.24 10.51
CA THR A 280 -12.01 10.93 10.18
C THR A 280 -12.04 11.26 8.70
N HIS A 281 -11.96 12.54 8.40
CA HIS A 281 -11.76 13.07 7.06
C HIS A 281 -10.32 13.59 6.98
N SER A 282 -9.50 13.05 6.08
CA SER A 282 -8.10 13.49 5.91
C SER A 282 -7.83 13.85 4.47
N VAL A 283 -7.06 14.91 4.27
CA VAL A 283 -6.62 15.40 2.96
C VAL A 283 -5.10 15.39 2.94
N TYR A 284 -4.52 14.81 1.87
CA TYR A 284 -3.09 14.78 1.60
C TYR A 284 -2.82 15.49 0.28
N ASP A 285 -2.17 16.65 0.34
CA ASP A 285 -1.79 17.41 -0.85
C ASP A 285 -0.38 17.03 -1.28
N LEU A 286 -0.19 16.79 -2.59
CA LEU A 286 1.06 16.37 -3.20
C LEU A 286 1.64 17.52 -4.03
N GLU A 287 2.91 17.85 -3.79
CA GLU A 287 3.71 18.67 -4.67
C GLU A 287 4.74 17.80 -5.39
N TYR A 288 5.10 18.15 -6.61
CA TYR A 288 6.01 17.38 -7.44
C TYR A 288 7.29 18.17 -7.71
N ALA A 289 8.41 17.44 -7.82
CA ALA A 289 9.68 18.02 -8.24
C ALA A 289 9.55 18.60 -9.66
N LYS A 290 10.25 19.71 -9.90
CA LYS A 290 10.27 20.42 -11.20
C LYS A 290 11.24 19.77 -12.18
#